data_add642ef2faeed77e76b888e02c2ca40
#
_entry.id   add642ef2faeed77e76b888e02c2ca40
#
_cell.length_a   1.000
_cell.length_b   1.000
_cell.length_c   1.000
_cell.angle_alpha   90.00
_cell.angle_beta   90.00
_cell.angle_gamma   90.00
#
_symmetry.space_group_name_H-M   'P 1'
#
loop_
_entity.id
_entity.type
_entity.pdbx_description
1 polymer ?
#
loop_
_entity_poly.entity_id
_entity_poly.type
_entity_poly.pdbx_seq_one_letter_code
_entity_poly.pdbx_strand_id
1 'polypeptide(L)'
;MCIRDRNDIFRIGVAVSDKPYGPFIPEANPMKGSYSIDPAVWDDGDGNYYIYFGGLWGGQLQRYRNNKALESAIFPEGEEEAIPSRVARLSEDMMEFAEEPRAVVILDEDGKPLTAGDTERRFFEASWMHKYNGKYYFSYSTGDTHLLCYATGDNPYGPFTYQGVILTPVVGWTTHHAIVEFKGKWYLFHHDCVPSEGKTWLRSLKVCELQYDADGRIITIEGKDE
;
A
#
# COMPACT_ATOMS: atom_id res chain seq x y z
N MET A 1 -1.23 12.70 -0.04
CA MET A 1 -2.16 13.00 -1.15
C MET A 1 -1.41 12.85 -2.46
N CYS A 2 -2.00 12.19 -3.48
CA CYS A 2 -1.41 12.09 -4.81
C CYS A 2 -1.85 13.29 -5.66
N ILE A 3 -0.90 13.93 -6.33
CA ILE A 3 -1.15 15.06 -7.24
C ILE A 3 -0.45 14.82 -8.58
N ARG A 4 -0.98 15.36 -9.67
CA ARG A 4 -0.32 15.35 -10.96
C ARG A 4 0.39 16.68 -11.22
N ASP A 5 1.65 16.62 -11.62
CA ASP A 5 2.41 17.78 -12.04
C ASP A 5 2.12 18.18 -13.51
N ARG A 6 2.78 19.24 -13.98
CA ARG A 6 2.59 19.75 -15.34
C ARG A 6 3.03 18.77 -16.44
N ASN A 7 3.79 17.73 -16.10
CA ASN A 7 4.26 16.69 -17.02
C ASN A 7 3.40 15.42 -16.93
N ASP A 8 2.23 15.50 -16.31
CA ASP A 8 1.33 14.37 -16.06
C ASP A 8 1.96 13.25 -15.20
N ILE A 9 2.90 13.63 -14.31
CA ILE A 9 3.57 12.73 -13.38
C ILE A 9 2.89 12.84 -12.01
N PHE A 10 2.60 11.70 -11.39
CA PHE A 10 2.12 11.67 -10.02
C PHE A 10 3.24 12.04 -9.03
N ARG A 11 2.85 12.82 -8.03
CA ARG A 11 3.68 13.23 -6.89
C ARG A 11 2.91 13.05 -5.60
N ILE A 12 3.63 12.95 -4.50
CA ILE A 12 3.04 12.94 -3.16
C ILE A 12 2.99 14.37 -2.64
N GLY A 13 1.78 14.87 -2.36
CA GLY A 13 1.58 16.17 -1.73
C GLY A 13 1.32 16.02 -0.24
N VAL A 14 1.74 17.02 0.54
CA VAL A 14 1.49 17.12 1.98
C VAL A 14 0.53 18.27 2.25
N ALA A 15 -0.34 18.12 3.23
CA ALA A 15 -1.18 19.19 3.75
C ALA A 15 -1.22 19.06 5.28
N VAL A 16 -1.14 20.20 5.98
CA VAL A 16 -1.00 20.27 7.43
C VAL A 16 -2.21 20.95 8.06
N SER A 17 -2.59 20.52 9.25
CA SER A 17 -3.64 21.12 10.06
C SER A 17 -3.35 20.96 11.55
N ASP A 18 -3.75 21.94 12.37
CA ASP A 18 -3.73 21.85 13.84
C ASP A 18 -4.84 20.96 14.41
N LYS A 19 -5.76 20.50 13.57
CA LYS A 19 -6.92 19.68 13.95
C LYS A 19 -7.08 18.46 13.04
N PRO A 20 -7.46 17.29 13.57
CA PRO A 20 -7.59 16.08 12.75
C PRO A 20 -8.68 16.18 11.66
N TYR A 21 -9.59 17.11 11.78
CA TYR A 21 -10.66 17.35 10.81
C TYR A 21 -10.44 18.60 9.93
N GLY A 22 -9.24 19.20 10.00
CA GLY A 22 -8.89 20.37 9.19
C GLY A 22 -9.38 21.72 9.74
N PRO A 23 -9.33 22.78 8.91
CA PRO A 23 -8.96 22.75 7.51
C PRO A 23 -7.48 22.39 7.31
N PHE A 24 -7.18 21.59 6.29
CA PHE A 24 -5.82 21.25 5.91
C PHE A 24 -5.28 22.26 4.89
N ILE A 25 -4.10 22.79 5.16
CA ILE A 25 -3.40 23.73 4.29
C ILE A 25 -2.36 22.93 3.48
N PRO A 26 -2.48 22.86 2.14
CA PRO A 26 -1.53 22.14 1.32
C PRO A 26 -0.20 22.91 1.24
N GLU A 27 0.89 22.16 1.24
CA GLU A 27 2.22 22.70 0.92
C GLU A 27 2.29 23.14 -0.55
N ALA A 28 3.07 24.19 -0.80
CA ALA A 28 3.19 24.81 -2.13
C ALA A 28 3.79 23.86 -3.17
N ASN A 29 4.65 22.94 -2.74
CA ASN A 29 5.34 21.98 -3.58
C ASN A 29 5.07 20.55 -3.11
N PRO A 30 5.07 19.56 -4.02
CA PRO A 30 5.03 18.17 -3.63
C PRO A 30 6.33 17.77 -2.92
N MET A 31 6.26 16.69 -2.15
CA MET A 31 7.42 16.06 -1.52
C MET A 31 8.50 15.79 -2.57
N LYS A 32 9.69 16.35 -2.33
CA LYS A 32 10.82 16.28 -3.26
C LYS A 32 11.23 14.83 -3.55
N GLY A 33 11.41 14.51 -4.82
CA GLY A 33 11.81 13.17 -5.25
C GLY A 33 10.67 12.14 -5.25
N SER A 34 9.46 12.52 -4.82
CA SER A 34 8.30 11.62 -4.84
C SER A 34 7.81 11.33 -6.25
N TYR A 35 7.20 10.17 -6.42
CA TYR A 35 6.56 9.71 -7.64
C TYR A 35 5.49 8.66 -7.32
N SER A 36 4.69 8.27 -8.31
CA SER A 36 3.64 7.27 -8.17
C SER A 36 2.51 7.69 -7.22
N ILE A 37 1.78 6.73 -6.66
CA ILE A 37 0.52 6.94 -5.94
C ILE A 37 0.48 6.19 -4.60
N ASP A 38 -0.65 6.30 -3.91
CA ASP A 38 -1.08 5.51 -2.75
C ASP A 38 -0.11 5.53 -1.57
N PRO A 39 0.25 6.74 -1.08
CA PRO A 39 1.10 6.83 0.10
C PRO A 39 0.33 6.42 1.36
N ALA A 40 0.96 5.57 2.18
CA ALA A 40 0.55 5.26 3.54
C ALA A 40 1.71 5.53 4.49
N VAL A 41 1.44 6.14 5.63
CA VAL A 41 2.47 6.46 6.63
C VAL A 41 2.29 5.55 7.84
N TRP A 42 3.40 5.02 8.32
CA TRP A 42 3.51 4.21 9.53
C TRP A 42 4.36 4.93 10.57
N ASP A 43 3.83 5.11 11.78
CA ASP A 43 4.56 5.52 12.98
C ASP A 43 5.03 4.27 13.71
N ASP A 44 6.35 4.04 13.79
CA ASP A 44 6.92 2.86 14.46
C ASP A 44 6.99 3.01 16.00
N GLY A 45 6.59 4.16 16.51
CA GLY A 45 6.54 4.44 17.95
C GLY A 45 7.89 4.73 18.60
N ASP A 46 8.97 4.74 17.82
CA ASP A 46 10.34 5.04 18.25
C ASP A 46 10.84 6.42 17.78
N GLY A 47 9.93 7.23 17.22
CA GLY A 47 10.23 8.54 16.62
C GLY A 47 10.60 8.47 15.14
N ASN A 48 10.51 7.29 14.52
CA ASN A 48 10.68 7.11 13.08
C ASN A 48 9.32 6.94 12.39
N TYR A 49 9.16 7.64 11.28
CA TYR A 49 7.99 7.57 10.41
C TYR A 49 8.41 7.01 9.06
N TYR A 50 7.66 6.05 8.55
CA TYR A 50 7.92 5.39 7.28
C TYR A 50 6.76 5.62 6.34
N ILE A 51 7.05 5.96 5.09
CA ILE A 51 6.05 6.09 4.04
C ILE A 51 6.21 4.95 3.03
N TYR A 52 5.11 4.23 2.79
CA TYR A 52 5.00 3.20 1.76
C TYR A 52 4.17 3.75 0.62
N PHE A 53 4.60 3.54 -0.62
CA PHE A 53 3.90 4.09 -1.77
C PHE A 53 4.19 3.32 -3.05
N GLY A 54 3.34 3.50 -4.03
CA GLY A 54 3.49 2.95 -5.37
C GLY A 54 2.19 2.35 -5.87
N GLY A 55 2.03 2.37 -7.18
CA GLY A 55 0.96 1.70 -7.90
C GLY A 55 1.34 1.55 -9.36
N LEU A 56 0.97 0.40 -9.93
CA LEU A 56 1.22 0.06 -11.32
C LEU A 56 0.22 0.77 -12.26
N TRP A 57 0.39 0.59 -13.54
CA TRP A 57 -0.43 1.13 -14.62
C TRP A 57 -0.69 2.63 -14.47
N GLY A 58 -1.92 3.01 -14.11
CA GLY A 58 -2.29 4.41 -13.86
C GLY A 58 -1.47 5.09 -12.77
N GLY A 59 -0.95 4.32 -11.83
CA GLY A 59 -0.05 4.79 -10.76
C GLY A 59 1.40 5.03 -11.20
N GLN A 60 1.75 4.63 -12.42
CA GLN A 60 3.02 4.96 -13.10
C GLN A 60 4.28 4.34 -12.49
N LEU A 61 4.19 3.42 -11.50
CA LEU A 61 5.37 2.86 -10.85
C LEU A 61 6.31 2.13 -11.82
N GLN A 62 5.77 1.49 -12.86
CA GLN A 62 6.51 0.83 -13.94
C GLN A 62 7.37 1.79 -14.79
N ARG A 63 7.22 3.10 -14.60
CA ARG A 63 8.05 4.13 -15.24
C ARG A 63 9.31 4.50 -14.44
N TYR A 64 9.53 3.83 -13.30
CA TYR A 64 10.62 4.16 -12.39
C TYR A 64 11.47 2.93 -12.06
N ARG A 65 12.79 3.09 -12.18
CA ARG A 65 13.76 2.11 -11.72
C ARG A 65 14.80 2.80 -10.86
N ASN A 66 15.09 2.24 -9.68
CA ASN A 66 16.04 2.85 -8.73
C ASN A 66 15.74 4.35 -8.51
N ASN A 67 14.46 4.70 -8.29
CA ASN A 67 13.93 6.05 -8.08
C ASN A 67 14.13 7.03 -9.27
N LYS A 68 14.59 6.55 -10.40
CA LYS A 68 14.80 7.34 -11.61
C LYS A 68 13.73 7.04 -12.64
N ALA A 69 13.19 8.11 -13.24
CA ALA A 69 12.28 7.97 -14.36
C ALA A 69 12.98 7.30 -15.55
N LEU A 70 12.26 6.41 -16.21
CA LEU A 70 12.69 5.71 -17.41
C LEU A 70 12.13 6.42 -18.64
N GLU A 71 12.81 6.31 -19.77
CA GLU A 71 12.34 6.78 -21.08
C GLU A 71 11.08 5.99 -21.52
N SER A 72 11.02 4.70 -21.19
CA SER A 72 9.89 3.81 -21.47
C SER A 72 9.49 3.04 -20.22
N ALA A 73 8.20 2.73 -20.08
CA ALA A 73 7.70 1.89 -19.01
C ALA A 73 8.23 0.45 -19.17
N ILE A 74 8.52 -0.21 -18.04
CA ILE A 74 8.91 -1.63 -17.98
C ILE A 74 7.72 -2.41 -17.49
N PHE A 75 7.38 -3.50 -18.18
CA PHE A 75 6.35 -4.46 -17.78
C PHE A 75 7.01 -5.84 -17.71
N PRO A 76 7.52 -6.24 -16.55
CA PRO A 76 8.10 -7.57 -16.38
C PRO A 76 7.01 -8.63 -16.58
N GLU A 77 7.38 -9.78 -17.13
CA GLU A 77 6.49 -10.89 -17.44
C GLU A 77 7.04 -12.22 -16.92
N GLY A 78 6.14 -13.18 -16.68
CA GLY A 78 6.50 -14.53 -16.28
C GLY A 78 7.38 -14.59 -15.04
N GLU A 79 8.57 -15.18 -15.18
CA GLU A 79 9.54 -15.41 -14.10
C GLU A 79 10.41 -14.18 -13.75
N GLU A 80 10.23 -13.06 -14.44
CA GLU A 80 10.92 -11.83 -14.06
C GLU A 80 10.42 -11.30 -12.72
N GLU A 81 11.27 -10.64 -11.95
CA GLU A 81 10.89 -10.07 -10.65
C GLU A 81 9.71 -9.08 -10.80
N ALA A 82 8.71 -9.22 -9.95
CA ALA A 82 7.59 -8.28 -9.87
C ALA A 82 8.10 -6.87 -9.48
N ILE A 83 7.41 -5.83 -9.95
CA ILE A 83 7.72 -4.45 -9.55
C ILE A 83 7.26 -4.26 -8.09
N PRO A 84 8.18 -4.00 -7.15
CA PRO A 84 7.85 -3.83 -5.74
C PRO A 84 7.31 -2.43 -5.43
N SER A 85 6.54 -2.30 -4.35
CA SER A 85 6.26 -1.02 -3.69
C SER A 85 7.55 -0.32 -3.25
N ARG A 86 7.43 0.88 -2.73
CA ARG A 86 8.55 1.67 -2.19
C ARG A 86 8.31 1.99 -0.72
N VAL A 87 9.40 2.08 0.03
CA VAL A 87 9.42 2.56 1.41
C VAL A 87 10.56 3.53 1.60
N ALA A 88 10.32 4.58 2.36
CA ALA A 88 11.36 5.50 2.82
C ALA A 88 11.03 5.98 4.23
N ARG A 89 12.06 6.26 5.03
CA ARG A 89 11.89 7.00 6.26
C ARG A 89 11.64 8.47 5.93
N LEU A 90 10.72 9.08 6.65
CA LEU A 90 10.43 10.52 6.55
C LEU A 90 11.36 11.34 7.44
N SER A 91 11.51 12.61 7.10
CA SER A 91 12.10 13.62 7.99
C SER A 91 11.27 13.75 9.28
N GLU A 92 11.85 14.34 10.32
CA GLU A 92 11.20 14.52 11.62
C GLU A 92 9.86 15.29 11.51
N ASP A 93 9.77 16.24 10.60
CA ASP A 93 8.55 17.00 10.31
C ASP A 93 7.60 16.29 9.32
N MET A 94 7.97 15.11 8.84
CA MET A 94 7.23 14.29 7.85
C MET A 94 6.98 14.98 6.49
N MET A 95 7.74 16.03 6.17
CA MET A 95 7.53 16.82 4.94
C MET A 95 8.35 16.31 3.76
N GLU A 96 9.43 15.58 4.03
CA GLU A 96 10.37 15.07 3.00
C GLU A 96 10.81 13.65 3.30
N PHE A 97 11.37 12.99 2.29
CA PHE A 97 12.14 11.76 2.49
C PHE A 97 13.45 12.08 3.21
N ALA A 98 13.72 11.40 4.32
CA ALA A 98 15.01 11.47 5.03
C ALA A 98 16.09 10.61 4.35
N GLU A 99 15.70 9.77 3.38
CA GLU A 99 16.57 8.86 2.66
C GLU A 99 16.00 8.55 1.27
N GLU A 100 16.79 7.92 0.40
CA GLU A 100 16.31 7.42 -0.89
C GLU A 100 15.31 6.28 -0.68
N PRO A 101 14.15 6.29 -1.36
CA PRO A 101 13.20 5.19 -1.29
C PRO A 101 13.81 3.85 -1.69
N ARG A 102 13.46 2.80 -0.96
CA ARG A 102 13.89 1.40 -1.17
C ARG A 102 12.75 0.56 -1.69
N ALA A 103 13.07 -0.54 -2.37
CA ALA A 103 12.12 -1.54 -2.79
C ALA A 103 11.58 -2.32 -1.59
N VAL A 104 10.26 -2.51 -1.53
CA VAL A 104 9.60 -3.43 -0.60
C VAL A 104 9.55 -4.80 -1.26
N VAL A 105 10.54 -5.64 -0.98
CA VAL A 105 10.63 -6.97 -1.56
C VAL A 105 9.70 -7.93 -0.82
N ILE A 106 8.84 -8.62 -1.58
CA ILE A 106 7.98 -9.68 -1.07
C ILE A 106 8.56 -11.02 -1.54
N LEU A 107 8.76 -11.92 -0.60
CA LEU A 107 9.31 -13.25 -0.83
C LEU A 107 8.19 -14.30 -0.80
N ASP A 108 8.36 -15.36 -1.56
CA ASP A 108 7.57 -16.59 -1.45
C ASP A 108 8.00 -17.44 -0.23
N GLU A 109 7.42 -18.62 -0.10
CA GLU A 109 7.71 -19.60 0.94
C GLU A 109 9.14 -20.18 0.87
N ASP A 110 9.77 -20.14 -0.30
CA ASP A 110 11.17 -20.57 -0.53
C ASP A 110 12.19 -19.45 -0.30
N GLY A 111 11.73 -18.22 0.04
CA GLY A 111 12.56 -17.05 0.25
C GLY A 111 13.03 -16.38 -1.03
N LYS A 112 12.35 -16.62 -2.16
CA LYS A 112 12.62 -15.97 -3.45
C LYS A 112 11.68 -14.80 -3.66
N PRO A 113 12.13 -13.71 -4.32
CA PRO A 113 11.24 -12.61 -4.69
C PRO A 113 10.08 -13.11 -5.56
N LEU A 114 8.87 -12.59 -5.31
CA LEU A 114 7.71 -12.86 -6.15
C LEU A 114 7.96 -12.38 -7.58
N THR A 115 7.44 -13.14 -8.56
CA THR A 115 7.60 -12.84 -9.97
C THR A 115 6.42 -12.05 -10.55
N ALA A 116 6.57 -11.54 -11.74
CA ALA A 116 5.50 -10.84 -12.46
C ALA A 116 4.32 -11.76 -12.78
N GLY A 117 4.57 -13.07 -12.95
CA GLY A 117 3.57 -14.09 -13.15
C GLY A 117 2.73 -14.44 -11.91
N ASP A 118 3.19 -14.06 -10.72
CA ASP A 118 2.48 -14.28 -9.44
C ASP A 118 1.30 -13.31 -9.24
N THR A 119 0.40 -13.23 -10.18
CA THR A 119 -0.67 -12.22 -10.24
C THR A 119 -1.62 -12.23 -9.03
N GLU A 120 -1.73 -13.36 -8.33
CA GLU A 120 -2.55 -13.50 -7.12
C GLU A 120 -1.80 -13.12 -5.83
N ARG A 121 -0.49 -12.88 -5.90
CA ARG A 121 0.35 -12.64 -4.72
C ARG A 121 1.19 -11.37 -4.82
N ARG A 122 1.56 -10.96 -6.04
CA ARG A 122 2.45 -9.82 -6.23
C ARG A 122 1.77 -8.48 -5.95
N PHE A 123 2.58 -7.52 -5.56
CA PHE A 123 2.14 -6.14 -5.36
C PHE A 123 1.60 -5.51 -6.66
N PHE A 124 0.52 -4.73 -6.51
CA PHE A 124 0.01 -3.87 -7.56
C PHE A 124 -0.14 -2.43 -7.07
N GLU A 125 -0.87 -2.16 -5.99
CA GLU A 125 -1.06 -0.83 -5.40
C GLU A 125 -1.55 -0.90 -3.95
N ALA A 126 -1.95 0.24 -3.36
CA ALA A 126 -2.62 0.33 -2.07
C ALA A 126 -1.80 -0.21 -0.88
N SER A 127 -0.55 0.22 -0.78
CA SER A 127 0.32 -0.13 0.35
C SER A 127 -0.27 0.28 1.69
N TRP A 128 -0.14 -0.60 2.69
CA TRP A 128 -0.44 -0.30 4.09
C TRP A 128 0.54 -1.03 5.01
N MET A 129 0.79 -0.47 6.19
CA MET A 129 1.63 -1.08 7.21
C MET A 129 0.95 -1.04 8.57
N HIS A 130 1.03 -2.14 9.31
CA HIS A 130 0.71 -2.19 10.74
C HIS A 130 1.63 -3.19 11.45
N LYS A 131 1.58 -3.21 12.79
CA LYS A 131 2.38 -4.09 13.61
C LYS A 131 1.48 -4.90 14.54
N TYR A 132 1.64 -6.20 14.55
CA TYR A 132 0.91 -7.11 15.43
C TYR A 132 1.88 -8.13 16.04
N ASN A 133 1.82 -8.32 17.37
CA ASN A 133 2.71 -9.22 18.12
C ASN A 133 4.21 -9.05 17.78
N GLY A 134 4.65 -7.80 17.58
CA GLY A 134 6.04 -7.48 17.30
C GLY A 134 6.48 -7.67 15.85
N LYS A 135 5.63 -8.20 14.97
CA LYS A 135 5.90 -8.34 13.53
C LYS A 135 5.26 -7.24 12.72
N TYR A 136 5.92 -6.86 11.63
CA TYR A 136 5.43 -5.90 10.64
C TYR A 136 4.61 -6.64 9.59
N TYR A 137 3.41 -6.13 9.31
CA TYR A 137 2.47 -6.65 8.31
C TYR A 137 2.34 -5.62 7.20
N PHE A 138 2.97 -5.90 6.08
CA PHE A 138 2.81 -5.13 4.85
C PHE A 138 1.65 -5.69 4.06
N SER A 139 0.59 -4.89 3.84
CA SER A 139 -0.58 -5.30 3.08
C SER A 139 -0.78 -4.44 1.83
N TYR A 140 -1.41 -5.02 0.80
CA TYR A 140 -1.48 -4.43 -0.54
C TYR A 140 -2.54 -5.12 -1.39
N SER A 141 -2.92 -4.46 -2.48
CA SER A 141 -3.81 -5.02 -3.52
C SER A 141 -3.01 -5.66 -4.65
N THR A 142 -3.54 -6.74 -5.23
CA THR A 142 -2.91 -7.51 -6.32
C THR A 142 -3.31 -7.07 -7.72
N GLY A 143 -4.24 -6.13 -7.86
CA GLY A 143 -4.67 -5.60 -9.15
C GLY A 143 -5.73 -6.46 -9.84
N ASP A 144 -5.39 -7.12 -10.95
CA ASP A 144 -6.35 -7.85 -11.79
C ASP A 144 -7.12 -8.95 -11.07
N THR A 145 -6.53 -9.56 -10.07
CA THR A 145 -7.17 -10.60 -9.25
C THR A 145 -8.01 -10.02 -8.12
N HIS A 146 -7.91 -8.70 -7.87
CA HIS A 146 -8.68 -7.94 -6.87
C HIS A 146 -8.58 -8.47 -5.43
N LEU A 147 -7.51 -9.17 -5.11
CA LEU A 147 -7.23 -9.65 -3.76
C LEU A 147 -6.58 -8.54 -2.93
N LEU A 148 -6.88 -8.51 -1.65
CA LEU A 148 -6.10 -7.80 -0.66
C LEU A 148 -5.22 -8.81 0.07
N CYS A 149 -3.92 -8.71 -0.11
CA CYS A 149 -2.93 -9.65 0.40
C CYS A 149 -2.05 -9.03 1.47
N TYR A 150 -1.31 -9.86 2.19
CA TYR A 150 -0.30 -9.39 3.13
C TYR A 150 0.93 -10.30 3.17
N ALA A 151 2.03 -9.69 3.62
CA ALA A 151 3.30 -10.31 3.89
C ALA A 151 3.84 -9.82 5.23
N THR A 152 4.66 -10.62 5.92
CA THR A 152 5.21 -10.26 7.24
C THR A 152 6.72 -10.19 7.23
N GLY A 153 7.28 -9.31 8.07
CA GLY A 153 8.73 -9.12 8.23
C GLY A 153 9.09 -8.69 9.64
N ASP A 154 10.40 -8.58 9.89
CA ASP A 154 10.94 -8.26 11.21
C ASP A 154 11.39 -6.80 11.36
N ASN A 155 11.30 -6.02 10.29
CA ASN A 155 11.61 -4.59 10.29
C ASN A 155 10.80 -3.85 9.21
N PRO A 156 10.69 -2.51 9.28
CA PRO A 156 9.84 -1.73 8.39
C PRO A 156 10.28 -1.74 6.91
N TYR A 157 11.50 -2.09 6.60
CA TYR A 157 12.00 -2.17 5.23
C TYR A 157 11.80 -3.54 4.57
N GLY A 158 11.45 -4.56 5.37
CA GLY A 158 11.43 -5.95 4.93
C GLY A 158 12.83 -6.59 4.82
N PRO A 159 13.04 -7.64 4.00
CA PRO A 159 12.02 -8.22 3.11
C PRO A 159 10.84 -8.80 3.89
N PHE A 160 9.70 -8.93 3.20
CA PHE A 160 8.48 -9.48 3.77
C PHE A 160 8.16 -10.81 3.10
N THR A 161 7.82 -11.84 3.90
CA THR A 161 7.38 -13.13 3.36
C THR A 161 5.86 -13.15 3.21
N TYR A 162 5.37 -13.50 2.03
CA TYR A 162 3.95 -13.65 1.73
C TYR A 162 3.26 -14.59 2.73
N GLN A 163 2.10 -14.21 3.22
CA GLN A 163 1.36 -14.98 4.23
C GLN A 163 -0.05 -15.40 3.75
N GLY A 164 -0.69 -14.61 2.88
CA GLY A 164 -2.02 -14.96 2.41
C GLY A 164 -2.89 -13.77 2.04
N VAL A 165 -4.17 -14.06 1.96
CA VAL A 165 -5.24 -13.13 1.56
C VAL A 165 -5.94 -12.59 2.81
N ILE A 166 -6.13 -11.27 2.87
CA ILE A 166 -6.92 -10.59 3.92
C ILE A 166 -8.39 -10.55 3.51
N LEU A 167 -8.65 -10.13 2.26
CA LEU A 167 -9.99 -9.91 1.72
C LEU A 167 -10.07 -10.47 0.30
N THR A 168 -11.08 -11.31 0.05
CA THR A 168 -11.40 -11.77 -1.30
C THR A 168 -12.09 -10.66 -2.11
N PRO A 169 -12.21 -10.80 -3.45
CA PRO A 169 -12.72 -9.71 -4.29
C PRO A 169 -14.10 -9.21 -3.87
N VAL A 170 -14.22 -7.90 -3.76
CA VAL A 170 -15.47 -7.17 -3.50
C VAL A 170 -16.15 -6.76 -4.81
N VAL A 171 -17.37 -6.20 -4.73
CA VAL A 171 -18.02 -5.58 -5.89
C VAL A 171 -17.29 -4.28 -6.23
N GLY A 172 -16.68 -4.22 -7.41
CA GLY A 172 -15.90 -3.08 -7.89
C GLY A 172 -14.49 -3.48 -8.30
N TRP A 173 -13.59 -2.49 -8.37
CA TRP A 173 -12.18 -2.68 -8.71
C TRP A 173 -11.32 -2.92 -7.46
N THR A 174 -9.99 -2.77 -7.56
CA THR A 174 -9.06 -2.95 -6.46
C THR A 174 -9.45 -2.18 -5.20
N THR A 175 -9.13 -2.75 -4.04
CA THR A 175 -9.53 -2.21 -2.75
C THR A 175 -8.35 -1.50 -2.07
N HIS A 176 -8.42 -0.19 -1.94
CA HIS A 176 -7.57 0.55 -1.01
C HIS A 176 -8.10 0.36 0.41
N HIS A 177 -7.21 0.22 1.39
CA HIS A 177 -7.60 -0.20 2.73
C HIS A 177 -6.77 0.48 3.82
N ALA A 178 -7.21 0.29 5.06
CA ALA A 178 -6.45 0.57 6.27
C ALA A 178 -6.75 -0.50 7.32
N ILE A 179 -5.74 -0.91 8.08
CA ILE A 179 -5.89 -1.84 9.21
C ILE A 179 -5.45 -1.10 10.47
N VAL A 180 -6.35 -1.01 11.44
CA VAL A 180 -6.11 -0.26 12.68
C VAL A 180 -6.62 -1.01 13.89
N GLU A 181 -5.92 -0.86 15.01
CA GLU A 181 -6.41 -1.28 16.31
C GLU A 181 -7.22 -0.17 16.97
N PHE A 182 -8.37 -0.53 17.49
CA PHE A 182 -9.20 0.37 18.29
C PHE A 182 -9.85 -0.38 19.46
N LYS A 183 -9.58 0.04 20.69
CA LYS A 183 -10.10 -0.54 21.93
C LYS A 183 -9.88 -2.05 22.05
N GLY A 184 -8.70 -2.52 21.69
CA GLY A 184 -8.30 -3.91 21.77
C GLY A 184 -8.87 -4.82 20.70
N LYS A 185 -9.46 -4.26 19.66
CA LYS A 185 -9.94 -4.97 18.48
C LYS A 185 -9.30 -4.41 17.23
N TRP A 186 -9.09 -5.28 16.23
CA TRP A 186 -8.57 -4.89 14.93
C TRP A 186 -9.70 -4.72 13.92
N TYR A 187 -9.56 -3.73 13.04
CA TYR A 187 -10.54 -3.40 12.02
C TYR A 187 -9.88 -3.22 10.67
N LEU A 188 -10.51 -3.80 9.66
CA LEU A 188 -10.21 -3.52 8.26
C LEU A 188 -11.21 -2.47 7.75
N PHE A 189 -10.67 -1.35 7.30
CA PHE A 189 -11.40 -0.35 6.51
C PHE A 189 -11.10 -0.61 5.04
N HIS A 190 -12.12 -0.78 4.23
CA HIS A 190 -11.99 -0.96 2.80
C HIS A 190 -13.16 -0.29 2.08
N HIS A 191 -13.25 -0.41 0.78
CA HIS A 191 -14.40 0.10 0.03
C HIS A 191 -14.95 -0.97 -0.90
N ASP A 192 -16.21 -0.82 -1.27
CA ASP A 192 -16.87 -1.53 -2.35
C ASP A 192 -17.69 -0.56 -3.21
N CYS A 193 -18.38 -1.10 -4.20
CA CYS A 193 -19.28 -0.37 -5.09
C CYS A 193 -20.70 -0.95 -5.10
N VAL A 194 -21.10 -1.69 -4.05
CA VAL A 194 -22.44 -2.30 -3.93
C VAL A 194 -23.55 -1.24 -4.03
N PRO A 195 -23.53 -0.12 -3.26
CA PRO A 195 -24.59 0.88 -3.33
C PRO A 195 -24.72 1.59 -4.69
N SER A 196 -23.67 1.53 -5.49
CA SER A 196 -23.65 2.14 -6.84
C SER A 196 -23.82 1.10 -7.96
N GLU A 197 -24.23 -0.12 -7.61
CA GLU A 197 -24.42 -1.20 -8.59
C GLU A 197 -23.15 -1.51 -9.42
N GLY A 198 -21.97 -1.49 -8.76
CA GLY A 198 -20.69 -1.83 -9.37
C GLY A 198 -19.98 -0.69 -10.11
N LYS A 199 -20.42 0.57 -9.97
CA LYS A 199 -19.73 1.72 -10.56
C LYS A 199 -18.44 2.01 -9.79
N THR A 200 -17.30 1.60 -10.32
CA THR A 200 -15.99 1.58 -9.64
C THR A 200 -15.48 2.93 -9.14
N TRP A 201 -15.99 4.03 -9.65
CA TRP A 201 -15.68 5.40 -9.21
C TRP A 201 -16.65 5.93 -8.13
N LEU A 202 -17.76 5.23 -7.84
CA LEU A 202 -18.72 5.57 -6.79
C LEU A 202 -18.61 4.56 -5.65
N ARG A 203 -17.61 4.78 -4.82
CA ARG A 203 -17.17 3.87 -3.75
C ARG A 203 -17.89 4.16 -2.44
N SER A 204 -18.15 3.12 -1.66
CA SER A 204 -18.70 3.19 -0.32
C SER A 204 -17.73 2.61 0.68
N LEU A 205 -17.52 3.30 1.80
CA LEU A 205 -16.68 2.82 2.89
C LEU A 205 -17.35 1.62 3.59
N LYS A 206 -16.56 0.60 3.80
CA LYS A 206 -16.88 -0.57 4.62
C LYS A 206 -15.90 -0.69 5.78
N VAL A 207 -16.38 -1.25 6.88
CA VAL A 207 -15.59 -1.56 8.07
C VAL A 207 -15.99 -2.94 8.57
N CYS A 208 -15.02 -3.81 8.75
CA CYS A 208 -15.24 -5.12 9.34
C CYS A 208 -14.20 -5.42 10.43
N GLU A 209 -14.54 -6.26 11.39
CA GLU A 209 -13.59 -6.74 12.40
C GLU A 209 -12.59 -7.66 11.71
N LEU A 210 -11.29 -7.41 11.93
CA LEU A 210 -10.21 -8.25 11.44
C LEU A 210 -9.72 -9.12 12.60
N GLN A 211 -9.52 -10.40 12.34
CA GLN A 211 -9.12 -11.37 13.35
C GLN A 211 -7.81 -12.06 12.95
N TYR A 212 -7.05 -12.45 13.96
CA TYR A 212 -5.83 -13.25 13.82
C TYR A 212 -6.04 -14.62 14.46
N ASP A 213 -5.45 -15.64 13.86
CA ASP A 213 -5.35 -16.97 14.47
C ASP A 213 -4.26 -17.01 15.55
N ALA A 214 -4.06 -18.17 16.17
CA ALA A 214 -3.07 -18.38 17.23
C ALA A 214 -1.62 -18.18 16.76
N ASP A 215 -1.35 -18.33 15.47
CA ASP A 215 -0.03 -18.14 14.84
C ASP A 215 0.20 -16.71 14.36
N GLY A 216 -0.79 -15.82 14.55
CA GLY A 216 -0.76 -14.43 14.08
C GLY A 216 -1.12 -14.25 12.61
N ARG A 217 -1.70 -15.27 11.96
CA ARG A 217 -2.17 -15.14 10.58
C ARG A 217 -3.52 -14.43 10.56
N ILE A 218 -3.71 -13.55 9.59
CA ILE A 218 -5.00 -12.89 9.39
C ILE A 218 -6.00 -13.91 8.87
N ILE A 219 -7.18 -13.99 9.50
CA ILE A 219 -8.30 -14.80 9.04
C ILE A 219 -8.92 -14.08 7.83
N THR A 220 -8.94 -14.75 6.68
CA THR A 220 -9.48 -14.19 5.43
C THR A 220 -10.94 -13.81 5.56
N ILE A 221 -11.27 -12.62 5.07
CA ILE A 221 -12.63 -12.09 5.01
C ILE A 221 -13.17 -12.27 3.59
N GLU A 222 -14.39 -12.79 3.45
CA GLU A 222 -15.05 -12.94 2.17
C GLU A 222 -15.74 -11.64 1.74
N GLY A 223 -15.32 -11.11 0.57
CA GLY A 223 -15.75 -9.80 0.11
C GLY A 223 -17.09 -9.73 -0.65
N LYS A 224 -17.68 -10.89 -0.99
CA LYS A 224 -18.89 -10.95 -1.84
C LYS A 224 -20.18 -11.25 -1.10
N ASP A 225 -20.11 -11.57 0.18
CA ASP A 225 -21.26 -12.08 0.96
C ASP A 225 -21.94 -11.02 1.84
N GLU A 226 -21.73 -9.73 1.54
CA GLU A 226 -22.41 -8.65 2.28
C GLU A 226 -23.29 -7.78 1.38
#